data_3332f2ea5d831aab11893e3150ecd57a
#
_entry.id   3332f2ea5d831aab11893e3150ecd57a
#
_cell.length_a   1.000
_cell.length_b   1.000
_cell.length_c   1.000
_cell.angle_alpha   90.00
_cell.angle_beta   90.00
_cell.angle_gamma   90.00
#
_symmetry.space_group_name_H-M   'P 1'
#
loop_
_entity.id
_entity.type
_entity.pdbx_description
1 polymer ?
#
loop_
_entity_poly.entity_id
_entity_poly.type
_entity_poly.pdbx_seq_one_letter_code
_entity_poly.pdbx_strand_id
1 'polypeptide(L)'
;MATIDKTKFQFVKRDDFASETIDAPAYSYWKSVMRQFLKKKSTVIMLGILVAIILMSFIYPIFSDFDFNDVSKVNDFGARYIKPNGQYWFGTDSNGKSLFDGVWFGARNSILISVIATVINLVIGIVIGGI
;
A
#
# COMPACT_ATOMS: atom_id res chain seq x y z
N MET A 1 28.24 29.96 -64.60
CA MET A 1 26.92 30.31 -63.98
C MET A 1 26.03 29.08 -64.15
N ALA A 2 25.78 28.40 -63.02
CA ALA A 2 24.91 27.24 -63.04
C ALA A 2 23.46 27.70 -63.10
N THR A 3 22.80 27.41 -64.18
CA THR A 3 21.36 27.69 -64.33
C THR A 3 20.57 26.76 -63.45
N ILE A 4 19.98 27.30 -62.41
CA ILE A 4 19.10 26.57 -61.49
C ILE A 4 17.82 26.22 -62.25
N ASP A 5 17.59 24.95 -62.48
CA ASP A 5 16.44 24.42 -63.20
C ASP A 5 15.19 24.59 -62.33
N LYS A 6 14.36 25.54 -62.63
CA LYS A 6 13.14 25.92 -61.88
C LYS A 6 12.06 24.83 -61.91
N THR A 7 12.20 23.82 -62.77
CA THR A 7 11.24 22.72 -62.85
C THR A 7 11.39 21.69 -61.74
N LYS A 8 12.48 21.77 -60.97
CA LYS A 8 12.71 20.87 -59.83
C LYS A 8 12.04 21.32 -58.53
N PHE A 9 11.48 22.52 -58.50
CA PHE A 9 10.74 22.99 -57.35
C PHE A 9 9.26 22.94 -57.64
N GLN A 10 8.64 21.81 -57.40
CA GLN A 10 7.18 21.71 -57.32
C GLN A 10 6.75 21.99 -55.88
N PHE A 11 5.81 22.97 -55.74
CA PHE A 11 5.13 23.14 -54.44
C PHE A 11 4.31 21.90 -54.19
N VAL A 12 4.74 21.09 -53.21
CA VAL A 12 3.91 20.03 -52.65
C VAL A 12 2.72 20.70 -52.01
N LYS A 13 1.53 20.56 -52.54
CA LYS A 13 0.30 20.91 -51.84
C LYS A 13 0.30 20.10 -50.54
N ARG A 14 0.54 20.80 -49.47
CA ARG A 14 0.31 20.26 -48.14
C ARG A 14 -1.19 20.15 -48.00
N ASP A 15 -1.73 18.96 -47.99
CA ASP A 15 -3.12 18.75 -47.63
C ASP A 15 -3.25 19.22 -46.20
N ASP A 16 -3.82 20.42 -46.03
CA ASP A 16 -4.06 21.05 -44.72
C ASP A 16 -5.02 20.21 -43.84
N PHE A 17 -5.57 19.13 -44.38
CA PHE A 17 -6.43 18.19 -43.68
C PHE A 17 -5.70 16.90 -43.20
N ALA A 18 -4.43 16.74 -43.53
CA ALA A 18 -3.58 15.73 -42.90
C ALA A 18 -2.93 16.35 -41.63
N SER A 19 -3.71 17.02 -40.80
CA SER A 19 -3.35 17.15 -39.41
C SER A 19 -3.27 15.71 -38.90
N GLU A 20 -2.06 15.24 -38.62
CA GLU A 20 -1.84 14.02 -37.89
C GLU A 20 -2.74 14.06 -36.65
N THR A 21 -3.96 13.55 -36.78
CA THR A 21 -4.74 13.21 -35.60
C THR A 21 -3.94 12.12 -34.95
N ILE A 22 -3.14 12.51 -33.94
CA ILE A 22 -2.54 11.56 -33.02
C ILE A 22 -3.71 10.90 -32.31
N ASP A 23 -4.21 9.83 -32.92
CA ASP A 23 -5.15 8.91 -32.29
C ASP A 23 -4.38 8.16 -31.18
N ALA A 24 -3.88 8.94 -30.21
CA ALA A 24 -3.40 8.38 -29.00
C ALA A 24 -4.64 7.83 -28.27
N PRO A 25 -4.82 6.50 -28.18
CA PRO A 25 -5.93 5.96 -27.45
C PRO A 25 -5.90 6.58 -26.07
N ALA A 26 -7.04 7.09 -25.59
CA ALA A 26 -7.16 7.67 -24.26
C ALA A 26 -6.80 6.58 -23.24
N TYR A 27 -5.51 6.42 -22.98
CA TYR A 27 -5.03 5.50 -21.97
C TYR A 27 -5.49 6.05 -20.63
N SER A 28 -6.46 5.41 -20.03
CA SER A 28 -6.77 5.66 -18.64
C SER A 28 -5.49 5.37 -17.84
N TYR A 29 -4.83 6.42 -17.38
CA TYR A 29 -3.60 6.35 -16.60
C TYR A 29 -3.68 5.29 -15.51
N TRP A 30 -4.77 5.28 -14.75
CA TRP A 30 -5.02 4.31 -13.69
C TRP A 30 -5.08 2.86 -14.17
N LYS A 31 -5.69 2.62 -15.33
CA LYS A 31 -5.77 1.28 -15.93
C LYS A 31 -4.41 0.77 -16.38
N SER A 32 -3.57 1.65 -16.92
CA SER A 32 -2.19 1.33 -17.32
C SER A 32 -1.32 1.02 -16.11
N VAL A 33 -1.39 1.84 -15.06
CA VAL A 33 -0.66 1.65 -13.81
C VAL A 33 -1.05 0.32 -13.16
N MET A 34 -2.34 0.05 -13.04
CA MET A 34 -2.84 -1.18 -12.44
C MET A 34 -2.42 -2.42 -13.25
N ARG A 35 -2.48 -2.34 -14.57
CA ARG A 35 -2.03 -3.43 -15.45
C ARG A 35 -0.53 -3.69 -15.30
N GLN A 36 0.30 -2.65 -15.22
CA GLN A 36 1.74 -2.79 -15.01
C GLN A 36 2.07 -3.36 -13.62
N PHE A 37 1.34 -2.93 -12.58
CA PHE A 37 1.48 -3.45 -11.23
C PHE A 37 1.17 -4.95 -11.16
N LEU A 38 0.06 -5.37 -11.74
CA LEU A 38 -0.37 -6.77 -11.76
C LEU A 38 0.48 -7.65 -12.68
N LYS A 39 1.22 -7.07 -13.62
CA LYS A 39 2.07 -7.83 -14.54
C LYS A 39 3.33 -8.39 -13.88
N LYS A 40 3.81 -7.76 -12.80
CA LYS A 40 4.98 -8.21 -12.04
C LYS A 40 4.55 -9.15 -10.92
N LYS A 41 4.84 -10.44 -11.06
CA LYS A 41 4.52 -11.47 -10.06
C LYS A 41 5.01 -11.12 -8.64
N SER A 42 6.21 -10.58 -8.52
CA SER A 42 6.76 -10.15 -7.22
C SER A 42 5.90 -9.07 -6.57
N THR A 43 5.39 -8.09 -7.33
CA THR A 43 4.55 -7.02 -6.82
C THR A 43 3.21 -7.56 -6.30
N VAL A 44 2.63 -8.51 -7.04
CA VAL A 44 1.37 -9.15 -6.63
C VAL A 44 1.55 -9.95 -5.33
N ILE A 45 2.65 -10.69 -5.21
CA ILE A 45 2.96 -11.47 -4.00
C ILE A 45 3.14 -10.53 -2.80
N MET A 46 3.94 -9.46 -2.95
CA MET A 46 4.16 -8.49 -1.88
C MET A 46 2.87 -7.78 -1.47
N LEU A 47 2.05 -7.38 -2.44
CA LEU A 47 0.74 -6.78 -2.18
C LEU A 47 -0.17 -7.77 -1.45
N GLY A 48 -0.18 -9.05 -1.85
CA GLY A 48 -0.94 -10.09 -1.19
C GLY A 48 -0.54 -10.28 0.28
N ILE A 49 0.77 -10.33 0.56
CA ILE A 49 1.28 -10.42 1.93
C ILE A 49 0.86 -9.19 2.75
N LEU A 50 0.99 -7.99 2.20
CA LEU A 50 0.61 -6.76 2.87
C LEU A 50 -0.88 -6.73 3.21
N VAL A 51 -1.73 -7.10 2.25
CA VAL A 51 -3.18 -7.20 2.46
C VAL A 51 -3.51 -8.26 3.51
N ALA A 52 -2.83 -9.41 3.48
CA ALA A 52 -3.03 -10.46 4.47
C ALA A 52 -2.68 -9.99 5.90
N ILE A 53 -1.57 -9.25 6.07
CA ILE A 53 -1.18 -8.69 7.36
C ILE A 53 -2.24 -7.69 7.85
N ILE A 54 -2.71 -6.79 6.98
CA ILE A 54 -3.74 -5.82 7.34
C ILE A 54 -5.03 -6.54 7.75
N LEU A 55 -5.48 -7.51 6.96
CA LEU A 55 -6.69 -8.26 7.27
C LEU A 55 -6.56 -9.02 8.60
N MET A 56 -5.45 -9.72 8.82
CA MET A 56 -5.18 -10.40 10.09
C MET A 56 -5.16 -9.44 11.26
N SER A 57 -4.60 -8.24 11.10
CA SER A 57 -4.55 -7.22 12.15
C SER A 57 -5.92 -6.70 12.57
N PHE A 58 -6.89 -6.70 11.67
CA PHE A 58 -8.25 -6.27 11.98
C PHE A 58 -9.18 -7.42 12.37
N ILE A 59 -9.05 -8.56 11.69
CA ILE A 59 -9.94 -9.71 11.89
C ILE A 59 -9.57 -10.45 13.18
N TYR A 60 -8.28 -10.71 13.40
CA TYR A 60 -7.84 -11.52 14.52
C TYR A 60 -8.28 -10.96 15.89
N PRO A 61 -8.11 -9.66 16.21
CA PRO A 61 -8.56 -9.11 17.49
C PRO A 61 -10.07 -9.13 17.73
N ILE A 62 -10.88 -9.37 16.69
CA ILE A 62 -12.34 -9.50 16.83
C ILE A 62 -12.70 -10.89 17.34
N PHE A 63 -11.94 -11.91 16.94
CA PHE A 63 -12.17 -13.31 17.31
C PHE A 63 -11.36 -13.74 18.55
N SER A 64 -10.39 -12.95 18.97
CA SER A 64 -9.57 -13.20 20.14
C SER A 64 -10.18 -12.52 21.37
N ASP A 65 -10.37 -13.27 22.46
CA ASP A 65 -10.78 -12.74 23.76
C ASP A 65 -9.61 -12.01 24.49
N PHE A 66 -8.63 -11.53 23.71
CA PHE A 66 -7.47 -10.84 24.28
C PHE A 66 -7.84 -9.43 24.72
N ASP A 67 -7.82 -9.21 26.03
CA ASP A 67 -7.94 -7.87 26.62
C ASP A 67 -6.56 -7.36 27.06
N PHE A 68 -6.14 -6.25 26.46
CA PHE A 68 -4.90 -5.60 26.81
C PHE A 68 -4.90 -5.08 28.26
N ASN A 69 -6.06 -4.72 28.78
CA ASN A 69 -6.23 -4.19 30.13
C ASN A 69 -6.46 -5.29 31.17
N ASP A 70 -6.63 -6.55 30.75
CA ASP A 70 -6.80 -7.64 31.68
C ASP A 70 -5.51 -7.86 32.50
N VAL A 71 -5.60 -7.59 33.78
CA VAL A 71 -4.52 -7.76 34.76
C VAL A 71 -4.65 -9.07 35.57
N SER A 72 -5.63 -9.91 35.27
CA SER A 72 -5.91 -11.12 36.04
C SER A 72 -4.74 -12.08 36.10
N LYS A 73 -3.95 -12.15 35.04
CA LYS A 73 -2.77 -13.02 34.92
C LYS A 73 -1.48 -12.39 35.43
N VAL A 74 -1.48 -11.09 35.77
CA VAL A 74 -0.25 -10.39 36.21
C VAL A 74 0.28 -10.95 37.54
N ASN A 75 -0.60 -11.45 38.40
CA ASN A 75 -0.24 -12.05 39.67
C ASN A 75 0.04 -13.56 39.59
N ASP A 76 -0.19 -14.18 38.45
CA ASP A 76 0.11 -15.59 38.22
C ASP A 76 1.55 -15.76 37.72
N PHE A 77 2.47 -16.02 38.62
CA PHE A 77 3.88 -16.26 38.29
C PHE A 77 4.07 -17.47 37.38
N GLY A 78 3.14 -18.43 37.39
CA GLY A 78 3.18 -19.62 36.52
C GLY A 78 2.82 -19.33 35.06
N ALA A 79 2.09 -18.23 34.81
CA ALA A 79 1.69 -17.79 33.47
C ALA A 79 2.77 -16.94 32.75
N ARG A 80 3.81 -16.50 33.48
CA ARG A 80 4.86 -15.63 32.93
C ARG A 80 5.92 -16.43 32.20
N TYR A 81 6.43 -15.88 31.11
CA TYR A 81 7.55 -16.44 30.33
C TYR A 81 7.36 -17.90 29.91
N ILE A 82 6.13 -18.32 29.67
CA ILE A 82 5.86 -19.65 29.13
C ILE A 82 6.48 -19.74 27.76
N LYS A 83 7.25 -20.80 27.53
CA LYS A 83 7.85 -21.07 26.21
C LYS A 83 6.77 -21.33 25.17
N PRO A 84 7.07 -21.07 23.88
CA PRO A 84 6.16 -21.40 22.78
C PRO A 84 5.63 -22.82 22.88
N ASN A 85 4.30 -22.95 22.85
CA ASN A 85 3.59 -24.22 22.90
C ASN A 85 2.33 -24.17 22.04
N GLY A 86 1.56 -25.28 21.99
CA GLY A 86 0.33 -25.34 21.19
C GLY A 86 -0.77 -24.35 21.58
N GLN A 87 -0.73 -23.80 22.81
CA GLN A 87 -1.68 -22.81 23.29
C GLN A 87 -1.15 -21.37 23.10
N TYR A 88 0.15 -21.16 23.29
CA TYR A 88 0.82 -19.87 23.14
C TYR A 88 1.94 -19.97 22.09
N TRP A 89 1.63 -19.67 20.85
CA TRP A 89 2.53 -19.88 19.71
C TRP A 89 3.87 -19.14 19.86
N PHE A 90 3.88 -17.94 20.42
CA PHE A 90 5.08 -17.16 20.71
C PHE A 90 5.40 -17.09 22.22
N GLY A 91 4.70 -17.89 23.03
CA GLY A 91 4.84 -17.84 24.48
C GLY A 91 4.11 -16.67 25.11
N THR A 92 4.44 -16.39 26.39
CA THR A 92 3.86 -15.31 27.17
C THR A 92 4.91 -14.28 27.60
N ASP A 93 4.48 -13.05 27.82
CA ASP A 93 5.32 -11.95 28.30
C ASP A 93 5.50 -11.98 29.84
N SER A 94 6.13 -10.94 30.37
CA SER A 94 6.30 -10.73 31.83
C SER A 94 4.98 -10.59 32.59
N ASN A 95 3.89 -10.29 31.92
CA ASN A 95 2.55 -10.13 32.48
C ASN A 95 1.67 -11.37 32.29
N GLY A 96 2.22 -12.46 31.75
CA GLY A 96 1.48 -13.68 31.47
C GLY A 96 0.55 -13.59 30.26
N LYS A 97 0.69 -12.55 29.44
CA LYS A 97 -0.12 -12.33 28.24
C LYS A 97 0.49 -13.01 27.00
N SER A 98 -0.34 -13.51 26.12
CA SER A 98 0.11 -14.09 24.84
C SER A 98 0.81 -13.04 23.98
N LEU A 99 2.06 -13.32 23.60
CA LEU A 99 2.82 -12.43 22.71
C LEU A 99 2.21 -12.38 21.31
N PHE A 100 1.66 -13.48 20.84
CA PHE A 100 1.01 -13.53 19.53
C PHE A 100 -0.20 -12.58 19.45
N ASP A 101 -1.06 -12.63 20.46
CA ASP A 101 -2.23 -11.75 20.55
C ASP A 101 -1.81 -10.28 20.67
N GLY A 102 -0.79 -10.03 21.52
CA GLY A 102 -0.23 -8.69 21.70
C GLY A 102 0.31 -8.08 20.42
N VAL A 103 0.96 -8.86 19.56
CA VAL A 103 1.47 -8.40 18.25
C VAL A 103 0.33 -7.96 17.35
N TRP A 104 -0.73 -8.75 17.20
CA TRP A 104 -1.85 -8.40 16.33
C TRP A 104 -2.66 -7.22 16.87
N PHE A 105 -2.85 -7.15 18.16
CA PHE A 105 -3.49 -5.99 18.80
C PHE A 105 -2.67 -4.71 18.64
N GLY A 106 -1.35 -4.80 18.85
CA GLY A 106 -0.42 -3.69 18.62
C GLY A 106 -0.37 -3.26 17.15
N ALA A 107 -0.36 -4.21 16.22
CA ALA A 107 -0.38 -3.94 14.78
C ALA A 107 -1.63 -3.16 14.36
N ARG A 108 -2.81 -3.54 14.87
CA ARG A 108 -4.06 -2.80 14.64
C ARG A 108 -3.96 -1.34 15.07
N ASN A 109 -3.48 -1.10 16.29
CA ASN A 109 -3.33 0.25 16.83
C ASN A 109 -2.31 1.06 16.03
N SER A 110 -1.18 0.45 15.66
CA SER A 110 -0.15 1.11 14.87
C SER A 110 -0.65 1.50 13.48
N ILE A 111 -1.41 0.64 12.82
CA ILE A 111 -2.02 0.93 11.51
C ILE A 111 -3.01 2.11 11.64
N LEU A 112 -3.88 2.10 12.64
CA LEU A 112 -4.84 3.19 12.86
C LEU A 112 -4.14 4.53 13.09
N ILE A 113 -3.13 4.56 13.97
CA ILE A 113 -2.35 5.77 14.24
C ILE A 113 -1.64 6.25 12.98
N SER A 114 -1.04 5.34 12.20
CA SER A 114 -0.35 5.68 10.96
C SER A 114 -1.29 6.28 9.90
N VAL A 115 -2.49 5.74 9.76
CA VAL A 115 -3.51 6.28 8.84
C VAL A 115 -3.92 7.69 9.26
N ILE A 116 -4.22 7.89 10.54
CA ILE A 116 -4.59 9.20 11.08
C ILE A 116 -3.46 10.22 10.87
N ALA A 117 -2.23 9.86 11.22
CA ALA A 117 -1.07 10.71 11.03
C ALA A 117 -0.84 11.06 9.56
N THR A 118 -1.03 10.10 8.65
CA THR A 118 -0.90 10.32 7.21
C THR A 118 -1.95 11.32 6.69
N VAL A 119 -3.20 11.18 7.12
CA VAL A 119 -4.28 12.10 6.74
C VAL A 119 -3.99 13.52 7.24
N ILE A 120 -3.57 13.65 8.50
CA ILE A 120 -3.20 14.96 9.08
C ILE A 120 -2.05 15.58 8.28
N ASN A 121 -0.98 14.84 8.02
CA ASN A 121 0.17 15.31 7.25
C ASN A 121 -0.21 15.71 5.83
N LEU A 122 -1.11 14.96 5.19
CA LEU A 122 -1.59 15.26 3.85
C LEU A 122 -2.38 16.58 3.83
N VAL A 123 -3.28 16.78 4.79
CA VAL A 123 -4.06 18.01 4.91
C VAL A 123 -3.14 19.21 5.15
N ILE A 124 -2.22 19.10 6.10
CA ILE A 124 -1.26 20.16 6.41
C ILE A 124 -0.36 20.44 5.19
N GLY A 125 0.12 19.41 4.52
CA GLY A 125 0.96 19.53 3.33
C GLY A 125 0.26 20.25 2.17
N ILE A 126 -1.03 19.95 1.94
CA ILE A 126 -1.83 20.65 0.92
C ILE A 126 -2.05 22.12 1.29
N VAL A 127 -2.38 22.40 2.55
CA VAL A 127 -2.62 23.78 3.01
C VAL A 127 -1.35 24.62 2.92
N ILE A 128 -0.23 24.12 3.40
CA ILE A 128 1.04 24.87 3.41
C ILE A 128 1.65 24.93 2.00
N GLY A 129 1.55 23.86 1.22
CA GLY A 129 2.12 23.81 -0.14
C GLY A 129 1.24 24.45 -1.21
N GLY A 130 -0.02 24.78 -0.89
CA GLY A 130 -0.97 25.45 -1.80
C GLY A 130 -1.06 26.95 -1.63
N ILE A 131 -0.38 27.52 -0.62
CA ILE A 131 -0.24 28.96 -0.39
C ILE A 131 1.08 29.43 -0.97
#